data_ddba0e70b419f925b545c56f2025bf6c
#
_entry.id   ddba0e70b419f925b545c56f2025bf6c
#
_cell.length_a   1.000
_cell.length_b   1.000
_cell.length_c   1.000
_cell.angle_alpha   90.00
_cell.angle_beta   90.00
_cell.angle_gamma   90.00
#
_symmetry.space_group_name_H-M   'P 1'
#
loop_
_entity.id
_entity.type
_entity.pdbx_description
1 polymer ?
#
loop_
_entity_poly.entity_id
_entity_poly.type
_entity_poly.pdbx_seq_one_letter_code
_entity_poly.pdbx_strand_id
1 'polypeptide(L)'
;MQVIGRSAGRSATAAAAYRSGEEVRDERTGKVHDYTGKSDIYGSEILLPEGAPERLGDRGVLWNEVERVEKRKDAQLSREVMVALPAELTHEQKLELTREYVQGEFVEQGMIADIGYHDFDSHNPHAHIMLTMRGVDEDGFGKKRREWNKRQALERQRKAWEEYANRALERAGLETRIDHRTLKEQGVEREPQIHLGAKVLEMEARGVQTRVGDESRRISKVNRAIERKQKRCEE
;
A
#
# COMPACT_ATOMS: atom_id res chain seq x y z
N MET A 1 0.51 4.42 5.04
CA MET A 1 0.40 3.22 5.90
C MET A 1 -0.85 3.35 6.75
N GLN A 2 -1.63 2.28 6.85
CA GLN A 2 -2.78 2.19 7.75
C GLN A 2 -2.70 0.89 8.58
N VAL A 3 -3.48 0.86 9.68
CA VAL A 3 -3.62 -0.34 10.50
C VAL A 3 -4.99 -0.95 10.26
N ILE A 4 -5.03 -2.25 10.02
CA ILE A 4 -6.25 -3.04 9.99
C ILE A 4 -6.48 -3.54 11.41
N GLY A 5 -7.51 -3.00 12.06
CA GLY A 5 -7.79 -3.27 13.47
C GLY A 5 -9.20 -3.78 13.68
N ARG A 6 -9.36 -4.70 14.60
CA ARG A 6 -10.65 -5.33 14.94
C ARG A 6 -11.62 -4.34 15.57
N SER A 7 -11.14 -3.37 16.34
CA SER A 7 -11.97 -2.31 16.94
C SER A 7 -12.70 -1.44 15.91
N ALA A 8 -12.18 -1.37 14.68
CA ALA A 8 -12.81 -0.67 13.57
C ALA A 8 -13.78 -1.57 12.76
N GLY A 9 -14.15 -2.73 13.28
CA GLY A 9 -15.00 -3.71 12.61
C GLY A 9 -14.32 -4.39 11.40
N ARG A 10 -13.00 -4.29 11.28
CA ARG A 10 -12.24 -4.87 10.17
C ARG A 10 -11.76 -6.28 10.52
N SER A 11 -11.66 -7.14 9.51
CA SER A 11 -11.10 -8.48 9.57
C SER A 11 -9.85 -8.55 8.68
N ALA A 12 -8.84 -9.30 9.11
CA ALA A 12 -7.65 -9.55 8.30
C ALA A 12 -7.99 -10.41 7.08
N THR A 13 -8.84 -11.43 7.25
CA THR A 13 -9.31 -12.32 6.17
C THR A 13 -10.10 -11.55 5.11
N ALA A 14 -11.04 -10.67 5.52
CA ALA A 14 -11.79 -9.82 4.58
C ALA A 14 -10.86 -8.83 3.84
N ALA A 15 -9.88 -8.27 4.54
CA ALA A 15 -8.94 -7.34 3.96
C ALA A 15 -8.03 -8.02 2.93
N ALA A 16 -7.55 -9.22 3.21
CA ALA A 16 -6.74 -10.02 2.31
C ALA A 16 -7.51 -10.43 1.06
N ALA A 17 -8.71 -11.00 1.23
CA ALA A 17 -9.59 -11.38 0.13
C ALA A 17 -9.85 -10.21 -0.84
N TYR A 18 -10.17 -9.02 -0.30
CA TYR A 18 -10.42 -7.82 -1.09
C TYR A 18 -9.22 -7.40 -1.95
N ARG A 19 -7.99 -7.54 -1.41
CA ARG A 19 -6.76 -7.09 -2.08
C ARG A 19 -6.20 -8.10 -3.06
N SER A 20 -6.41 -9.39 -2.78
CA SER A 20 -5.97 -10.45 -3.68
C SER A 20 -6.98 -10.78 -4.78
N GLY A 21 -8.27 -10.39 -4.61
CA GLY A 21 -9.33 -10.83 -5.52
C GLY A 21 -9.71 -12.30 -5.34
N GLU A 22 -9.49 -12.85 -4.17
CA GLU A 22 -9.75 -14.25 -3.89
C GLU A 22 -10.97 -14.44 -2.98
N GLU A 23 -11.41 -15.69 -2.88
CA GLU A 23 -12.32 -16.11 -1.84
C GLU A 23 -11.52 -16.54 -0.59
N VAL A 24 -11.83 -15.96 0.57
CA VAL A 24 -11.24 -16.33 1.85
C VAL A 24 -12.34 -16.55 2.90
N ARG A 25 -12.32 -17.72 3.52
CA ARG A 25 -13.22 -18.03 4.65
C ARG A 25 -12.63 -17.50 5.95
N ASP A 26 -13.39 -16.70 6.68
CA ASP A 26 -13.09 -16.28 8.05
C ASP A 26 -13.56 -17.37 9.04
N GLU A 27 -12.62 -18.13 9.60
CA GLU A 27 -12.94 -19.24 10.52
C GLU A 27 -13.54 -18.76 11.84
N ARG A 28 -13.19 -17.54 12.29
CA ARG A 28 -13.68 -16.96 13.54
C ARG A 28 -15.16 -16.60 13.47
N THR A 29 -15.64 -16.17 12.29
CA THR A 29 -17.04 -15.72 12.09
C THR A 29 -17.87 -16.67 11.23
N GLY A 30 -17.21 -17.60 10.54
CA GLY A 30 -17.83 -18.49 9.55
C GLY A 30 -18.18 -17.81 8.23
N LYS A 31 -17.89 -16.51 8.06
CA LYS A 31 -18.15 -15.76 6.83
C LYS A 31 -17.19 -16.13 5.72
N VAL A 32 -17.71 -16.16 4.51
CA VAL A 32 -16.90 -16.25 3.30
C VAL A 32 -16.82 -14.85 2.68
N HIS A 33 -15.62 -14.39 2.41
CA HIS A 33 -15.34 -13.14 1.73
C HIS A 33 -14.89 -13.45 0.31
N ASP A 34 -15.78 -13.25 -0.65
CA ASP A 34 -15.53 -13.52 -2.06
C ASP A 34 -15.38 -12.21 -2.84
N TYR A 35 -14.20 -12.03 -3.43
CA TYR A 35 -13.86 -10.91 -4.28
C TYR A 35 -13.30 -11.35 -5.65
N THR A 36 -13.58 -12.59 -6.06
CA THR A 36 -13.14 -13.18 -7.33
C THR A 36 -13.66 -12.44 -8.57
N GLY A 37 -14.75 -11.66 -8.40
CA GLY A 37 -15.32 -10.83 -9.46
C GLY A 37 -14.64 -9.47 -9.67
N LYS A 38 -13.58 -9.13 -8.91
CA LYS A 38 -12.85 -7.87 -9.11
C LYS A 38 -12.00 -7.91 -10.38
N SER A 39 -12.11 -6.86 -11.19
CA SER A 39 -11.41 -6.74 -12.48
C SER A 39 -10.14 -5.88 -12.44
N ASP A 40 -9.93 -5.17 -11.33
CA ASP A 40 -8.79 -4.25 -11.14
C ASP A 40 -7.52 -4.96 -10.60
N ILE A 41 -7.58 -6.26 -10.38
CA ILE A 41 -6.47 -7.04 -9.82
C ILE A 41 -5.66 -7.68 -10.93
N TYR A 42 -4.39 -7.30 -11.00
CA TYR A 42 -3.42 -7.91 -11.91
C TYR A 42 -2.90 -9.25 -11.39
N GLY A 43 -2.72 -9.36 -10.07
CA GLY A 43 -2.23 -10.59 -9.42
C GLY A 43 -1.97 -10.38 -7.93
N SER A 44 -1.56 -11.43 -7.27
CA SER A 44 -1.21 -11.39 -5.85
C SER A 44 -0.18 -12.47 -5.50
N GLU A 45 0.60 -12.23 -4.45
CA GLU A 45 1.59 -13.19 -3.94
C GLU A 45 1.85 -12.99 -2.44
N ILE A 46 2.38 -14.01 -1.80
CA ILE A 46 2.83 -13.95 -0.40
C ILE A 46 4.33 -14.22 -0.35
N LEU A 47 5.06 -13.31 0.31
CA LEU A 47 6.48 -13.48 0.59
C LEU A 47 6.67 -13.87 2.05
N LEU A 48 7.41 -14.96 2.27
CA LEU A 48 7.70 -15.51 3.56
C LEU A 48 9.15 -15.19 3.98
N PRO A 49 9.40 -14.85 5.25
CA PRO A 49 10.77 -14.79 5.77
C PRO A 49 11.40 -16.18 5.81
N GLU A 50 12.73 -16.23 5.81
CA GLU A 50 13.49 -17.48 5.91
C GLU A 50 13.08 -18.27 7.15
N GLY A 51 12.88 -19.57 6.98
CA GLY A 51 12.45 -20.47 8.03
C GLY A 51 10.96 -20.44 8.37
N ALA A 52 10.18 -19.52 7.83
CA ALA A 52 8.74 -19.49 8.10
C ALA A 52 8.05 -20.78 7.58
N PRO A 53 7.04 -21.31 8.31
CA PRO A 53 6.31 -22.49 7.87
C PRO A 53 5.64 -22.28 6.50
N GLU A 54 5.88 -23.16 5.54
CA GLU A 54 5.36 -23.09 4.16
C GLU A 54 3.83 -22.93 4.09
N ARG A 55 3.09 -23.51 5.05
CA ARG A 55 1.63 -23.37 5.12
C ARG A 55 1.14 -21.94 5.23
N LEU A 56 1.99 -21.01 5.72
CA LEU A 56 1.69 -19.58 5.79
C LEU A 56 1.79 -18.87 4.43
N GLY A 57 2.20 -19.58 3.39
CA GLY A 57 2.07 -19.15 2.00
C GLY A 57 0.64 -19.28 1.45
N ASP A 58 -0.26 -19.99 2.15
CA ASP A 58 -1.69 -19.98 1.87
C ASP A 58 -2.36 -18.80 2.57
N ARG A 59 -3.06 -17.97 1.81
CA ARG A 59 -3.69 -16.71 2.29
C ARG A 59 -4.77 -16.96 3.34
N GLY A 60 -5.56 -17.99 3.13
CA GLY A 60 -6.61 -18.39 4.08
C GLY A 60 -6.01 -18.84 5.39
N VAL A 61 -4.99 -19.70 5.35
CA VAL A 61 -4.27 -20.18 6.53
C VAL A 61 -3.59 -19.02 7.26
N LEU A 62 -2.84 -18.19 6.54
CA LEU A 62 -2.11 -17.05 7.11
C LEU A 62 -3.02 -16.12 7.91
N TRP A 63 -4.08 -15.61 7.28
CA TRP A 63 -4.89 -14.57 7.92
C TRP A 63 -5.85 -15.10 8.96
N ASN A 64 -6.28 -16.36 8.88
CA ASN A 64 -6.99 -17.03 9.97
C ASN A 64 -6.08 -17.29 11.16
N GLU A 65 -4.81 -17.64 10.94
CA GLU A 65 -3.84 -17.79 12.03
C GLU A 65 -3.55 -16.45 12.71
N VAL A 66 -3.43 -15.34 11.95
CA VAL A 66 -3.34 -13.98 12.51
C VAL A 66 -4.57 -13.64 13.37
N GLU A 67 -5.80 -13.91 12.88
CA GLU A 67 -7.03 -13.68 13.65
C GLU A 67 -7.04 -14.49 14.96
N ARG A 68 -6.49 -15.71 14.94
CA ARG A 68 -6.43 -16.61 16.10
C ARG A 68 -5.40 -16.16 17.15
N VAL A 69 -4.22 -15.72 16.73
CA VAL A 69 -3.15 -15.28 17.67
C VAL A 69 -3.40 -13.89 18.26
N GLU A 70 -4.15 -13.05 17.56
CA GLU A 70 -4.53 -11.71 18.00
C GLU A 70 -5.84 -11.73 18.79
N LYS A 71 -5.78 -12.16 20.07
CA LYS A 71 -6.98 -12.48 20.90
C LYS A 71 -7.81 -11.27 21.36
N ARG A 72 -7.22 -10.08 21.44
CA ARG A 72 -7.88 -8.89 22.03
C ARG A 72 -8.98 -8.35 21.10
N LYS A 73 -10.04 -7.77 21.70
CA LYS A 73 -11.16 -7.13 20.97
C LYS A 73 -10.69 -5.88 20.19
N ASP A 74 -9.64 -5.23 20.64
CA ASP A 74 -9.02 -4.05 20.03
C ASP A 74 -7.71 -4.38 19.29
N ALA A 75 -7.48 -5.65 18.93
CA ALA A 75 -6.25 -6.08 18.29
C ALA A 75 -6.02 -5.37 16.95
N GLN A 76 -4.79 -4.91 16.76
CA GLN A 76 -4.26 -4.58 15.45
C GLN A 76 -3.87 -5.90 14.77
N LEU A 77 -4.48 -6.21 13.65
CA LEU A 77 -4.37 -7.49 12.94
C LEU A 77 -3.26 -7.45 11.91
N SER A 78 -3.20 -6.36 11.15
CA SER A 78 -2.24 -6.16 10.07
C SER A 78 -1.89 -4.68 9.94
N ARG A 79 -0.73 -4.41 9.34
CA ARG A 79 -0.40 -3.12 8.75
C ARG A 79 -0.56 -3.21 7.26
N GLU A 80 -0.94 -2.13 6.64
CA GLU A 80 -0.98 -2.01 5.19
C GLU A 80 -0.10 -0.84 4.75
N VAL A 81 0.77 -1.13 3.81
CA VAL A 81 1.50 -0.14 3.01
C VAL A 81 0.93 -0.20 1.61
N MET A 82 0.56 0.93 1.06
CA MET A 82 0.17 1.08 -0.33
C MET A 82 1.25 1.92 -1.01
N VAL A 83 1.76 1.43 -2.12
CA VAL A 83 2.76 2.11 -2.94
C VAL A 83 2.22 2.33 -4.35
N ALA A 84 2.35 3.56 -4.85
CA ALA A 84 2.13 3.84 -6.27
C ALA A 84 3.33 3.34 -7.06
N LEU A 85 3.07 2.66 -8.16
CA LEU A 85 4.10 2.12 -9.05
C LEU A 85 4.33 3.09 -10.22
N PRO A 86 5.57 3.35 -10.63
CA PRO A 86 5.81 4.19 -11.81
C PRO A 86 5.09 3.61 -13.02
N ALA A 87 4.24 4.44 -13.66
CA ALA A 87 3.44 3.99 -14.78
C ALA A 87 4.30 3.63 -16.02
N GLU A 88 5.47 4.27 -16.10
CA GLU A 88 6.44 4.12 -17.19
C GLU A 88 7.15 2.74 -17.20
N LEU A 89 7.15 2.04 -16.07
CA LEU A 89 7.74 0.69 -15.97
C LEU A 89 6.84 -0.36 -16.62
N THR A 90 7.45 -1.41 -17.18
CA THR A 90 6.69 -2.60 -17.64
C THR A 90 6.06 -3.33 -16.45
N HIS A 91 5.14 -4.25 -16.72
CA HIS A 91 4.51 -5.05 -15.66
C HIS A 91 5.56 -5.86 -14.88
N GLU A 92 6.50 -6.50 -15.57
CA GLU A 92 7.59 -7.28 -14.96
C GLU A 92 8.47 -6.40 -14.07
N GLN A 93 8.82 -5.19 -14.53
CA GLN A 93 9.62 -4.24 -13.76
C GLN A 93 8.87 -3.75 -12.51
N LYS A 94 7.54 -3.55 -12.60
CA LYS A 94 6.70 -3.20 -11.43
C LYS A 94 6.66 -4.31 -10.39
N LEU A 95 6.54 -5.57 -10.84
CA LEU A 95 6.59 -6.74 -9.95
C LEU A 95 7.97 -6.87 -9.28
N GLU A 96 9.04 -6.78 -10.05
CA GLU A 96 10.42 -6.87 -9.54
C GLU A 96 10.70 -5.77 -8.51
N LEU A 97 10.40 -4.51 -8.83
CA LEU A 97 10.52 -3.38 -7.92
C LEU A 97 9.78 -3.63 -6.60
N THR A 98 8.54 -4.10 -6.68
CA THR A 98 7.73 -4.35 -5.49
C THR A 98 8.33 -5.46 -4.63
N ARG A 99 8.75 -6.57 -5.25
CA ARG A 99 9.38 -7.70 -4.57
C ARG A 99 10.68 -7.29 -3.89
N GLU A 100 11.57 -6.60 -4.60
CA GLU A 100 12.84 -6.11 -4.02
C GLU A 100 12.60 -5.23 -2.80
N TYR A 101 11.68 -4.26 -2.89
CA TYR A 101 11.34 -3.38 -1.79
C TYR A 101 10.73 -4.13 -0.60
N VAL A 102 9.78 -5.03 -0.86
CA VAL A 102 9.07 -5.78 0.18
C VAL A 102 10.02 -6.76 0.86
N GLN A 103 10.86 -7.43 0.08
CA GLN A 103 11.86 -8.36 0.61
C GLN A 103 12.82 -7.63 1.57
N GLY A 104 13.45 -6.56 1.14
CA GLY A 104 14.46 -5.86 1.93
C GLY A 104 13.89 -5.10 3.13
N GLU A 105 12.73 -4.45 2.97
CA GLU A 105 12.19 -3.58 4.02
C GLU A 105 11.29 -4.28 5.03
N PHE A 106 10.75 -5.47 4.71
CA PHE A 106 9.77 -6.13 5.58
C PHE A 106 10.08 -7.60 5.81
N VAL A 107 10.29 -8.39 4.76
CA VAL A 107 10.42 -9.85 4.88
C VAL A 107 11.71 -10.23 5.61
N GLU A 108 12.83 -9.59 5.29
CA GLU A 108 14.12 -9.80 5.99
C GLU A 108 14.08 -9.37 7.47
N GLN A 109 13.10 -8.57 7.87
CA GLN A 109 12.85 -8.24 9.27
C GLN A 109 11.96 -9.27 9.99
N GLY A 110 11.56 -10.34 9.30
CA GLY A 110 10.72 -11.41 9.82
C GLY A 110 9.22 -11.20 9.65
N MET A 111 8.76 -10.25 8.81
CA MET A 111 7.34 -10.09 8.49
C MET A 111 6.95 -11.00 7.33
N ILE A 112 5.74 -11.56 7.37
CA ILE A 112 5.10 -12.06 6.15
C ILE A 112 4.44 -10.88 5.46
N ALA A 113 4.62 -10.79 4.14
CA ALA A 113 4.00 -9.81 3.30
C ALA A 113 3.05 -10.46 2.28
N ASP A 114 1.80 -10.06 2.30
CA ASP A 114 0.77 -10.44 1.34
C ASP A 114 0.51 -9.25 0.41
N ILE A 115 0.82 -9.41 -0.87
CA ILE A 115 0.85 -8.35 -1.87
C ILE A 115 -0.30 -8.56 -2.85
N GLY A 116 -1.10 -7.51 -3.07
CA GLY A 116 -2.07 -7.43 -4.15
C GLY A 116 -1.66 -6.32 -5.13
N TYR A 117 -1.61 -6.65 -6.42
CA TYR A 117 -1.25 -5.74 -7.51
C TYR A 117 -2.50 -5.27 -8.23
N HIS A 118 -2.68 -3.96 -8.32
CA HIS A 118 -3.90 -3.37 -8.82
C HIS A 118 -3.65 -2.36 -9.94
N ASP A 119 -4.62 -2.25 -10.84
CA ASP A 119 -4.70 -1.19 -11.86
C ASP A 119 -3.46 -1.07 -12.78
N PHE A 120 -2.78 -2.17 -13.06
CA PHE A 120 -1.53 -2.16 -13.84
C PHE A 120 -1.68 -1.57 -15.23
N ASP A 121 -2.85 -1.71 -15.85
CA ASP A 121 -3.18 -1.17 -17.18
C ASP A 121 -3.86 0.20 -17.12
N SER A 122 -3.94 0.82 -15.94
CA SER A 122 -4.55 2.12 -15.72
C SER A 122 -3.48 3.22 -15.51
N HIS A 123 -3.96 4.44 -15.30
CA HIS A 123 -3.11 5.58 -14.95
C HIS A 123 -2.66 5.58 -13.47
N ASN A 124 -3.06 4.60 -12.68
CA ASN A 124 -2.75 4.52 -11.25
C ASN A 124 -2.33 3.11 -10.80
N PRO A 125 -1.32 2.51 -11.44
CA PRO A 125 -0.82 1.21 -11.01
C PRO A 125 -0.29 1.30 -9.57
N HIS A 126 -0.69 0.34 -8.73
CA HIS A 126 -0.31 0.36 -7.32
C HIS A 126 -0.28 -1.05 -6.71
N ALA A 127 0.43 -1.18 -5.60
CA ALA A 127 0.46 -2.40 -4.82
C ALA A 127 -0.03 -2.16 -3.40
N HIS A 128 -0.90 -3.05 -2.93
CA HIS A 128 -1.30 -3.19 -1.54
C HIS A 128 -0.44 -4.24 -0.87
N ILE A 129 0.25 -3.88 0.20
CA ILE A 129 1.15 -4.76 0.94
C ILE A 129 0.61 -4.92 2.35
N MET A 130 0.00 -6.06 2.64
CA MET A 130 -0.45 -6.41 3.99
C MET A 130 0.68 -7.12 4.73
N LEU A 131 1.01 -6.64 5.92
CA LEU A 131 2.15 -7.09 6.72
C LEU A 131 1.68 -7.63 8.07
N THR A 132 2.29 -8.72 8.53
CA THR A 132 2.05 -9.23 9.87
C THR A 132 2.57 -8.26 10.95
N MET A 133 1.95 -8.30 12.14
CA MET A 133 2.34 -7.47 13.29
C MET A 133 3.34 -8.17 14.20
N ARG A 134 3.65 -9.42 13.89
CA ARG A 134 4.56 -10.31 14.61
C ARG A 134 5.63 -10.81 13.65
N GLY A 135 6.83 -10.99 14.15
CA GLY A 135 7.83 -11.76 13.43
C GLY A 135 7.41 -13.22 13.32
N VAL A 136 7.81 -13.85 12.25
CA VAL A 136 7.54 -15.27 11.97
C VAL A 136 8.88 -15.97 11.75
N ASP A 137 9.02 -17.12 12.38
CA ASP A 137 10.16 -18.02 12.28
C ASP A 137 9.67 -19.48 12.13
N GLU A 138 10.53 -20.45 12.31
CA GLU A 138 10.22 -21.89 12.20
C GLU A 138 9.12 -22.37 13.18
N ASP A 139 9.00 -21.72 14.32
CA ASP A 139 7.95 -21.99 15.32
C ASP A 139 6.62 -21.27 14.99
N GLY A 140 6.59 -20.40 13.99
CA GLY A 140 5.44 -19.61 13.57
C GLY A 140 5.43 -18.19 14.13
N PHE A 141 4.26 -17.70 14.60
CA PHE A 141 4.10 -16.32 15.06
C PHE A 141 4.75 -16.06 16.43
N GLY A 142 5.80 -15.27 16.44
CA GLY A 142 6.48 -14.80 17.65
C GLY A 142 5.74 -13.65 18.37
N LYS A 143 6.52 -12.84 19.11
CA LYS A 143 6.01 -11.69 19.85
C LYS A 143 5.66 -10.52 18.91
N LYS A 144 4.66 -9.72 19.30
CA LYS A 144 4.29 -8.51 18.57
C LYS A 144 5.40 -7.46 18.60
N ARG A 145 5.75 -6.95 17.43
CA ARG A 145 6.86 -6.02 17.22
C ARG A 145 6.31 -4.59 17.11
N ARG A 146 6.15 -3.90 18.24
CA ARG A 146 5.55 -2.55 18.32
C ARG A 146 6.41 -1.46 17.67
N GLU A 147 7.73 -1.68 17.61
CA GLU A 147 8.70 -0.77 16.98
C GLU A 147 8.41 -0.54 15.50
N TRP A 148 7.80 -1.50 14.82
CA TRP A 148 7.42 -1.39 13.41
C TRP A 148 6.34 -0.33 13.14
N ASN A 149 5.61 0.12 14.19
CA ASN A 149 4.57 1.15 14.09
C ASN A 149 5.08 2.56 14.44
N LYS A 150 6.37 2.71 14.76
CA LYS A 150 6.93 4.01 15.09
C LYS A 150 7.04 4.89 13.85
N ARG A 151 6.93 6.22 14.04
CA ARG A 151 7.08 7.22 12.98
C ARG A 151 8.41 7.08 12.22
N GLN A 152 9.49 6.81 12.94
CA GLN A 152 10.82 6.59 12.35
C GLN A 152 10.84 5.41 11.36
N ALA A 153 10.11 4.32 11.64
CA ALA A 153 10.00 3.20 10.72
C ALA A 153 9.27 3.60 9.42
N LEU A 154 8.20 4.41 9.55
CA LEU A 154 7.49 4.93 8.38
C LEU A 154 8.37 5.86 7.52
N GLU A 155 9.12 6.75 8.16
CA GLU A 155 10.03 7.68 7.47
C GLU A 155 11.13 6.92 6.72
N ARG A 156 11.73 5.89 7.37
CA ARG A 156 12.69 4.99 6.73
C ARG A 156 12.09 4.26 5.53
N GLN A 157 10.89 3.71 5.67
CA GLN A 157 10.21 2.98 4.60
C GLN A 157 9.88 3.87 3.39
N ARG A 158 9.53 5.14 3.62
CA ARG A 158 9.32 6.12 2.53
C ARG A 158 10.61 6.43 1.78
N LYS A 159 11.70 6.64 2.53
CA LYS A 159 13.01 6.87 1.93
C LYS A 159 13.49 5.65 1.14
N ALA A 160 13.35 4.46 1.71
CA ALA A 160 13.68 3.23 1.02
C ALA A 160 12.86 3.05 -0.27
N TRP A 161 11.55 3.34 -0.24
CA TRP A 161 10.72 3.31 -1.44
C TRP A 161 11.25 4.22 -2.56
N GLU A 162 11.65 5.45 -2.23
CA GLU A 162 12.31 6.34 -3.19
C GLU A 162 13.57 5.69 -3.78
N GLU A 163 14.43 5.13 -2.94
CA GLU A 163 15.69 4.52 -3.37
C GLU A 163 15.47 3.32 -4.30
N TYR A 164 14.51 2.43 -3.96
CA TYR A 164 14.15 1.28 -4.79
C TYR A 164 13.51 1.71 -6.11
N ALA A 165 12.55 2.62 -6.07
CA ALA A 165 11.87 3.10 -7.27
C ALA A 165 12.81 3.84 -8.22
N ASN A 166 13.69 4.70 -7.69
CA ASN A 166 14.65 5.43 -8.51
C ASN A 166 15.69 4.51 -9.16
N ARG A 167 16.13 3.45 -8.47
CA ARG A 167 16.98 2.41 -9.08
C ARG A 167 16.27 1.65 -10.19
N ALA A 168 15.00 1.32 -10.01
CA ALA A 168 14.22 0.63 -11.03
C ALA A 168 14.03 1.52 -12.29
N LEU A 169 13.72 2.80 -12.10
CA LEU A 169 13.61 3.79 -13.17
C LEU A 169 14.95 3.96 -13.91
N GLU A 170 16.07 4.02 -13.20
CA GLU A 170 17.40 4.11 -13.79
C GLU A 170 17.74 2.85 -14.58
N ARG A 171 17.49 1.65 -14.06
CA ARG A 171 17.67 0.39 -14.78
C ARG A 171 16.82 0.32 -16.06
N ALA A 172 15.67 0.97 -16.07
CA ALA A 172 14.79 1.08 -17.23
C ALA A 172 15.23 2.19 -18.22
N GLY A 173 16.29 2.94 -17.94
CA GLY A 173 16.77 4.04 -18.77
C GLY A 173 15.90 5.30 -18.74
N LEU A 174 15.10 5.46 -17.69
CA LEU A 174 14.17 6.59 -17.52
C LEU A 174 14.79 7.70 -16.67
N GLU A 175 14.53 8.95 -17.03
CA GLU A 175 15.02 10.12 -16.31
C GLU A 175 14.13 10.52 -15.13
N THR A 176 12.87 10.09 -15.14
CA THR A 176 11.90 10.34 -14.05
C THR A 176 12.46 9.88 -12.71
N ARG A 177 12.30 10.71 -11.68
CA ARG A 177 12.68 10.38 -10.29
C ARG A 177 11.57 10.75 -9.33
N ILE A 178 11.43 9.99 -8.26
CA ILE A 178 10.54 10.31 -7.14
C ILE A 178 11.37 10.85 -5.95
N ASP A 179 10.74 11.67 -5.11
CA ASP A 179 11.31 12.21 -3.88
C ASP A 179 10.30 12.05 -2.74
N HIS A 180 10.70 11.37 -1.66
CA HIS A 180 9.82 11.08 -0.50
C HIS A 180 9.60 12.29 0.41
N ARG A 181 10.40 13.35 0.25
CA ARG A 181 10.30 14.57 1.05
C ARG A 181 9.03 15.35 0.70
N THR A 182 8.59 16.20 1.59
CA THR A 182 7.48 17.11 1.29
C THR A 182 7.89 18.13 0.22
N LEU A 183 6.93 18.66 -0.54
CA LEU A 183 7.20 19.68 -1.56
C LEU A 183 7.95 20.90 -0.99
N LYS A 184 7.66 21.26 0.27
CA LYS A 184 8.35 22.33 0.99
C LYS A 184 9.84 22.00 1.22
N GLU A 185 10.15 20.77 1.62
CA GLU A 185 11.55 20.32 1.83
C GLU A 185 12.31 20.19 0.51
N GLN A 186 11.60 19.92 -0.58
CA GLN A 186 12.14 19.91 -1.94
C GLN A 186 12.36 21.33 -2.50
N GLY A 187 11.87 22.37 -1.84
CA GLY A 187 11.89 23.76 -2.35
C GLY A 187 10.89 24.01 -3.48
N VAL A 188 9.90 23.15 -3.65
CA VAL A 188 8.90 23.25 -4.72
C VAL A 188 7.75 24.13 -4.25
N GLU A 189 7.53 25.25 -4.92
CA GLU A 189 6.42 26.18 -4.69
C GLU A 189 5.08 25.64 -5.23
N ARG A 190 4.60 24.52 -4.68
CA ARG A 190 3.27 23.96 -5.02
C ARG A 190 2.55 23.54 -3.76
N GLU A 191 1.24 23.70 -3.74
CA GLU A 191 0.42 23.12 -2.68
C GLU A 191 0.24 21.61 -2.90
N PRO A 192 0.41 20.78 -1.85
CA PRO A 192 0.16 19.35 -1.95
C PRO A 192 -1.28 19.07 -2.38
N GLN A 193 -1.45 18.13 -3.31
CA GLN A 193 -2.77 17.66 -3.71
C GLN A 193 -3.39 16.83 -2.58
N ILE A 194 -4.74 16.87 -2.48
CA ILE A 194 -5.48 16.09 -1.50
C ILE A 194 -6.15 14.89 -2.18
N HIS A 195 -6.13 13.76 -1.50
CA HIS A 195 -6.82 12.56 -1.96
C HIS A 195 -8.32 12.70 -1.71
N LEU A 196 -9.13 12.59 -2.78
CA LEU A 196 -10.59 12.76 -2.67
C LEU A 196 -11.30 11.54 -2.06
N GLY A 197 -10.77 10.35 -2.26
CA GLY A 197 -11.42 9.10 -1.86
C GLY A 197 -12.65 8.75 -2.73
N ALA A 198 -12.95 7.45 -2.84
CA ALA A 198 -13.98 6.93 -3.74
C ALA A 198 -15.37 7.55 -3.51
N LYS A 199 -15.77 7.71 -2.23
CA LYS A 199 -17.07 8.28 -1.88
C LYS A 199 -17.23 9.74 -2.35
N VAL A 200 -16.18 10.55 -2.23
CA VAL A 200 -16.20 11.95 -2.69
C VAL A 200 -16.26 11.99 -4.21
N LEU A 201 -15.45 11.17 -4.89
CA LEU A 201 -15.48 11.06 -6.35
C LEU A 201 -16.86 10.63 -6.86
N GLU A 202 -17.51 9.68 -6.23
CA GLU A 202 -18.86 9.24 -6.56
C GLU A 202 -19.90 10.37 -6.38
N MET A 203 -19.81 11.12 -5.29
CA MET A 203 -20.70 12.28 -5.05
C MET A 203 -20.49 13.37 -6.10
N GLU A 204 -19.24 13.73 -6.39
CA GLU A 204 -18.90 14.74 -7.41
C GLU A 204 -19.35 14.30 -8.82
N ALA A 205 -19.22 13.01 -9.16
CA ALA A 205 -19.71 12.46 -10.43
C ALA A 205 -21.23 12.56 -10.58
N ARG A 206 -21.98 12.56 -9.46
CA ARG A 206 -23.43 12.80 -9.44
C ARG A 206 -23.80 14.29 -9.42
N GLY A 207 -22.83 15.20 -9.55
CA GLY A 207 -23.03 16.65 -9.52
C GLY A 207 -23.16 17.24 -8.10
N VAL A 208 -22.90 16.49 -7.05
CA VAL A 208 -22.91 16.96 -5.67
C VAL A 208 -21.57 17.61 -5.35
N GLN A 209 -21.56 18.92 -5.15
CA GLN A 209 -20.36 19.65 -4.72
C GLN A 209 -20.01 19.28 -3.27
N THR A 210 -18.74 18.96 -3.03
CA THR A 210 -18.25 18.62 -1.71
C THR A 210 -17.16 19.60 -1.26
N ARG A 211 -17.06 19.87 0.04
CA ARG A 211 -16.00 20.75 0.59
C ARG A 211 -14.59 20.26 0.21
N VAL A 212 -14.39 18.95 0.17
CA VAL A 212 -13.09 18.35 -0.20
C VAL A 212 -12.82 18.50 -1.69
N GLY A 213 -13.85 18.36 -2.54
CA GLY A 213 -13.77 18.60 -3.98
C GLY A 213 -13.49 20.07 -4.30
N ASP A 214 -14.14 21.01 -3.61
CA ASP A 214 -13.89 22.45 -3.76
C ASP A 214 -12.43 22.79 -3.41
N GLU A 215 -11.93 22.26 -2.30
CA GLU A 215 -10.54 22.46 -1.89
C GLU A 215 -9.55 21.86 -2.90
N SER A 216 -9.83 20.71 -3.46
CA SER A 216 -9.01 20.11 -4.54
C SER A 216 -8.99 21.00 -5.79
N ARG A 217 -10.14 21.56 -6.18
CA ARG A 217 -10.24 22.52 -7.30
C ARG A 217 -9.44 23.79 -7.02
N ARG A 218 -9.55 24.33 -5.79
CA ARG A 218 -8.76 25.49 -5.35
C ARG A 218 -7.25 25.23 -5.50
N ILE A 219 -6.75 24.14 -4.92
CA ILE A 219 -5.34 23.73 -5.00
C ILE A 219 -4.90 23.59 -6.46
N SER A 220 -5.69 22.93 -7.28
CA SER A 220 -5.38 22.75 -8.70
C SER A 220 -5.28 24.09 -9.45
N LYS A 221 -6.13 25.07 -9.12
CA LYS A 221 -6.10 26.41 -9.71
C LYS A 221 -4.83 27.17 -9.29
N VAL A 222 -4.47 27.10 -8.01
CA VAL A 222 -3.26 27.75 -7.47
C VAL A 222 -2.02 27.14 -8.12
N ASN A 223 -1.91 25.83 -8.18
CA ASN A 223 -0.75 25.15 -8.77
C ASN A 223 -0.57 25.48 -10.26
N ARG A 224 -1.65 25.53 -11.04
CA ARG A 224 -1.61 25.98 -12.44
C ARG A 224 -1.15 27.43 -12.58
N ALA A 225 -1.52 28.32 -11.66
CA ALA A 225 -1.07 29.71 -11.68
C ALA A 225 0.42 29.83 -11.39
N ILE A 226 0.93 29.04 -10.43
CA ILE A 226 2.39 28.95 -10.11
C ILE A 226 3.15 28.45 -11.34
N GLU A 227 2.71 27.37 -11.95
CA GLU A 227 3.36 26.78 -13.13
C GLU A 227 3.44 27.75 -14.32
N ARG A 228 2.36 28.51 -14.56
CA ARG A 228 2.36 29.57 -15.60
C ARG A 228 3.33 30.70 -15.28
N LYS A 229 3.48 31.06 -14.01
CA LYS A 229 4.44 32.09 -13.58
C LYS A 229 5.88 31.63 -13.80
N GLN A 230 6.18 30.38 -13.42
CA GLN A 230 7.52 29.79 -13.58
C GLN A 230 7.93 29.75 -15.06
N LYS A 231 7.05 29.25 -15.95
CA LYS A 231 7.32 29.23 -17.40
C LYS A 231 7.62 30.60 -18.00
N ARG A 232 6.97 31.67 -17.52
CA ARG A 232 7.22 33.05 -17.99
C ARG A 232 8.56 33.62 -17.49
N CYS A 233 9.16 33.03 -16.46
CA CYS A 233 10.47 33.47 -15.96
C CYS A 233 11.62 32.73 -16.64
N GLU A 234 11.34 31.64 -17.33
CA GLU A 234 12.28 30.82 -18.08
C GLU A 234 12.39 31.22 -19.56
N GLU A 235 11.40 31.98 -20.08
CA GLU A 235 11.40 32.65 -21.39
C GLU A 235 12.03 34.05 -21.34
#